data_d961bab6eedb27ec68e7d2caa967c96d
#
_entry.id   d961bab6eedb27ec68e7d2caa967c96d
#
_cell.length_a   1.000
_cell.length_b   1.000
_cell.length_c   1.000
_cell.angle_alpha   90.00
_cell.angle_beta   90.00
_cell.angle_gamma   90.00
#
_symmetry.space_group_name_H-M   'P 1'
#
loop_
_entity.id
_entity.type
_entity.pdbx_description
1 polymer ?
#
loop_
_entity_poly.entity_id
_entity_poly.type
_entity_poly.pdbx_seq_one_letter_code
_entity_poly.pdbx_strand_id
1 'polypeptide(L)'
;MEDIDRLNAEWVSLNAFRGLSKIASNGDMEKSTYDNALELGGSVYPELLGDDVSKLKRERVSDTTKEYRQKAEYMSIRDKTSIEALSLVKSDIAEYESLLSIAKKQKGNKSRVDQLKRKLGQLYKSQKELEPQEHSEHQLIFRDAYNVERAVPSLTNGQGYRDFKLPNDKVMRLRVLHPDKIEHITGADLIYERHSPDEDSVAIVAVQYKIWEKRKLYLSDERMQDQISKMRSFLCKKGICSSSSEENEYRFPCCSAFLRPTDKLQKPDQKFISTGEHLPICKISQCISKGARGADLLEYNNIKDISLSSEMFEFLFNKGKIGSRDLSYKELKELYSEFLGEAAAQRVVVYAQEF
;
A
#
# COMPACT_ATOMS: atom_id res chain seq x y z
N MET A 1 -14.79 -16.79 -5.60
CA MET A 1 -15.78 -16.74 -4.50
C MET A 1 -15.49 -15.58 -3.57
N GLU A 2 -14.25 -15.43 -3.11
CA GLU A 2 -13.81 -14.38 -2.16
C GLU A 2 -14.00 -12.93 -2.63
N ASP A 3 -13.79 -12.65 -3.91
CA ASP A 3 -14.03 -11.31 -4.49
C ASP A 3 -15.49 -10.88 -4.43
N ILE A 4 -16.41 -11.86 -4.53
CA ILE A 4 -17.85 -11.64 -4.44
C ILE A 4 -18.24 -11.38 -2.99
N ASP A 5 -17.70 -12.14 -2.04
CA ASP A 5 -17.98 -11.98 -0.62
C ASP A 5 -17.51 -10.62 -0.10
N ARG A 6 -16.32 -10.18 -0.54
CA ARG A 6 -15.81 -8.84 -0.24
C ARG A 6 -16.70 -7.75 -0.85
N LEU A 7 -17.08 -7.88 -2.12
CA LEU A 7 -17.95 -6.92 -2.80
C LEU A 7 -19.32 -6.84 -2.11
N ASN A 8 -19.87 -7.97 -1.66
CA ASN A 8 -21.09 -8.03 -0.88
C ASN A 8 -20.94 -7.32 0.47
N ALA A 9 -19.83 -7.53 1.17
CA ALA A 9 -19.54 -6.86 2.43
C ALA A 9 -19.42 -5.33 2.25
N GLU A 10 -18.73 -4.88 1.21
CA GLU A 10 -18.63 -3.46 0.85
C GLU A 10 -20.01 -2.87 0.54
N TRP A 11 -20.84 -3.59 -0.24
CA TRP A 11 -22.17 -3.14 -0.61
C TRP A 11 -23.11 -3.02 0.60
N VAL A 12 -23.12 -4.01 1.50
CA VAL A 12 -23.91 -3.98 2.73
C VAL A 12 -23.47 -2.81 3.63
N SER A 13 -22.17 -2.65 3.84
CA SER A 13 -21.61 -1.57 4.66
C SER A 13 -21.91 -0.19 4.07
N LEU A 14 -21.77 -0.03 2.76
CA LEU A 14 -22.09 1.20 2.04
C LEU A 14 -23.56 1.60 2.21
N ASN A 15 -24.48 0.63 2.09
CA ASN A 15 -25.91 0.90 2.31
C ASN A 15 -26.22 1.22 3.78
N ALA A 16 -25.52 0.63 4.74
CA ALA A 16 -25.64 0.97 6.15
C ALA A 16 -25.22 2.44 6.41
N PHE A 17 -24.05 2.86 5.92
CA PHE A 17 -23.58 4.25 6.02
C PHE A 17 -24.52 5.24 5.33
N ARG A 18 -25.04 4.87 4.14
CA ARG A 18 -26.05 5.67 3.45
C ARG A 18 -27.34 5.82 4.27
N GLY A 19 -27.80 4.73 4.88
CA GLY A 19 -28.95 4.74 5.77
C GLY A 19 -28.76 5.62 6.99
N LEU A 20 -27.58 5.53 7.63
CA LEU A 20 -27.21 6.39 8.75
C LEU A 20 -27.17 7.87 8.36
N SER A 21 -26.56 8.20 7.21
CA SER A 21 -26.51 9.56 6.67
C SER A 21 -27.92 10.12 6.41
N LYS A 22 -28.83 9.28 5.88
CA LYS A 22 -30.23 9.65 5.65
C LYS A 22 -30.98 9.96 6.96
N ILE A 23 -30.78 9.14 7.98
CA ILE A 23 -31.38 9.37 9.32
C ILE A 23 -30.79 10.63 9.93
N ALA A 24 -29.48 10.80 9.93
CA ALA A 24 -28.79 11.95 10.52
C ALA A 24 -29.15 13.29 9.82
N SER A 25 -29.46 13.23 8.52
CA SER A 25 -29.87 14.42 7.74
C SER A 25 -31.38 14.64 7.68
N ASN A 26 -32.18 13.96 8.52
CA ASN A 26 -33.64 14.03 8.51
C ASN A 26 -34.28 13.76 7.14
N GLY A 27 -33.68 12.83 6.36
CA GLY A 27 -34.18 12.42 5.07
C GLY A 27 -33.67 13.23 3.87
N ASP A 28 -32.74 14.14 4.07
CA ASP A 28 -32.12 14.91 2.99
C ASP A 28 -31.37 13.96 2.01
N MET A 29 -31.90 13.87 0.78
CA MET A 29 -31.38 12.96 -0.24
C MET A 29 -30.06 13.47 -0.85
N GLU A 30 -29.79 14.77 -0.82
CA GLU A 30 -28.53 15.34 -1.32
C GLU A 30 -27.35 14.96 -0.40
N LYS A 31 -27.59 14.76 0.88
CA LYS A 31 -26.60 14.32 1.86
C LYS A 31 -26.48 12.80 1.98
N SER A 32 -27.46 12.05 1.50
CA SER A 32 -27.48 10.58 1.55
C SER A 32 -27.15 9.93 0.21
N THR A 33 -26.22 10.50 -0.53
CA THR A 33 -25.71 9.92 -1.78
C THR A 33 -24.78 8.74 -1.51
N TYR A 34 -24.57 7.89 -2.49
CA TYR A 34 -23.58 6.82 -2.40
C TYR A 34 -22.16 7.35 -2.27
N ASP A 35 -21.86 8.49 -2.87
CA ASP A 35 -20.53 9.12 -2.80
C ASP A 35 -20.24 9.61 -1.38
N ASN A 36 -21.19 10.31 -0.74
CA ASN A 36 -21.05 10.72 0.65
C ASN A 36 -20.97 9.52 1.61
N ALA A 37 -21.72 8.44 1.33
CA ALA A 37 -21.65 7.22 2.12
C ALA A 37 -20.31 6.48 1.99
N LEU A 38 -19.70 6.50 0.80
CA LEU A 38 -18.34 5.97 0.57
C LEU A 38 -17.28 6.81 1.27
N GLU A 39 -17.40 8.14 1.23
CA GLU A 39 -16.48 9.03 1.91
C GLU A 39 -16.55 8.85 3.44
N LEU A 40 -17.76 8.85 4.00
CA LEU A 40 -17.98 8.61 5.42
C LEU A 40 -17.52 7.20 5.82
N GLY A 41 -17.93 6.19 5.06
CA GLY A 41 -17.56 4.79 5.30
C GLY A 41 -16.04 4.58 5.21
N GLY A 42 -15.37 5.23 4.25
CA GLY A 42 -13.91 5.18 4.11
C GLY A 42 -13.17 5.82 5.27
N SER A 43 -13.72 6.88 5.88
CA SER A 43 -13.14 7.50 7.06
C SER A 43 -13.37 6.71 8.35
N VAL A 44 -14.49 6.01 8.47
CA VAL A 44 -14.88 5.26 9.68
C VAL A 44 -14.39 3.81 9.63
N TYR A 45 -14.40 3.20 8.46
CA TYR A 45 -14.00 1.81 8.23
C TYR A 45 -13.10 1.68 7.00
N PRO A 46 -11.87 2.22 7.08
CA PRO A 46 -10.94 2.27 5.96
C PRO A 46 -10.52 0.89 5.43
N GLU A 47 -10.55 -0.15 6.27
CA GLU A 47 -10.19 -1.52 5.89
C GLU A 47 -11.13 -2.13 4.83
N LEU A 48 -12.35 -1.62 4.75
CA LEU A 48 -13.36 -2.12 3.81
C LEU A 48 -13.73 -1.08 2.75
N LEU A 49 -13.93 0.18 3.14
CA LEU A 49 -14.46 1.24 2.29
C LEU A 49 -13.45 2.38 2.02
N GLY A 50 -12.19 2.23 2.45
CA GLY A 50 -11.13 3.20 2.17
C GLY A 50 -10.85 3.36 0.67
N ASP A 51 -10.25 4.48 0.30
CA ASP A 51 -10.01 4.88 -1.11
C ASP A 51 -9.20 3.86 -1.90
N ASP A 52 -8.24 3.24 -1.23
CA ASP A 52 -7.34 2.26 -1.85
C ASP A 52 -7.81 0.81 -1.68
N VAL A 53 -8.82 0.58 -0.85
CA VAL A 53 -9.29 -0.75 -0.45
C VAL A 53 -10.61 -1.12 -1.13
N SER A 54 -11.52 -0.15 -1.25
CA SER A 54 -12.87 -0.40 -1.74
C SER A 54 -12.89 -0.66 -3.24
N LYS A 55 -13.37 -1.82 -3.64
CA LYS A 55 -13.62 -2.17 -5.04
C LYS A 55 -14.71 -1.29 -5.65
N LEU A 56 -15.76 -0.98 -4.89
CA LEU A 56 -16.84 -0.10 -5.32
C LEU A 56 -16.35 1.32 -5.62
N LYS A 57 -15.31 1.78 -4.94
CA LYS A 57 -14.71 3.11 -5.16
C LYS A 57 -13.74 3.10 -6.34
N ARG A 58 -12.94 2.05 -6.50
CA ARG A 58 -11.96 1.90 -7.60
C ARG A 58 -12.60 1.85 -8.98
N GLU A 59 -13.80 1.29 -9.11
CA GLU A 59 -14.50 1.17 -10.38
C GLU A 59 -15.13 2.49 -10.88
N ARG A 60 -15.15 3.54 -10.04
CA ARG A 60 -15.80 4.83 -10.34
C ARG A 60 -14.92 5.85 -11.02
N VAL A 61 -13.87 5.44 -11.68
CA VAL A 61 -13.09 6.32 -12.53
C VAL A 61 -13.95 6.77 -13.72
N SER A 62 -13.99 8.08 -13.99
CA SER A 62 -14.77 8.63 -15.08
C SER A 62 -14.34 8.06 -16.43
N ASP A 63 -15.27 7.97 -17.38
CA ASP A 63 -14.99 7.46 -18.72
C ASP A 63 -13.92 8.33 -19.43
N THR A 64 -13.93 9.63 -19.16
CA THR A 64 -12.88 10.54 -19.64
C THR A 64 -11.51 10.12 -19.13
N THR A 65 -11.37 9.78 -17.87
CA THR A 65 -10.09 9.32 -17.30
C THR A 65 -9.65 7.99 -17.91
N LYS A 66 -10.58 7.04 -18.12
CA LYS A 66 -10.29 5.77 -18.81
C LYS A 66 -9.77 6.01 -20.23
N GLU A 67 -10.42 6.92 -20.96
CA GLU A 67 -10.02 7.32 -22.32
C GLU A 67 -8.58 7.87 -22.33
N TYR A 68 -8.24 8.77 -21.41
CA TYR A 68 -6.90 9.35 -21.35
C TYR A 68 -5.83 8.33 -20.91
N ARG A 69 -6.16 7.37 -20.06
CA ARG A 69 -5.26 6.25 -19.72
C ARG A 69 -4.94 5.40 -20.96
N GLN A 70 -5.96 5.00 -21.70
CA GLN A 70 -5.78 4.25 -22.95
C GLN A 70 -5.01 5.04 -23.99
N LYS A 71 -5.30 6.35 -24.15
CA LYS A 71 -4.56 7.25 -25.06
C LYS A 71 -3.09 7.35 -24.67
N ALA A 72 -2.79 7.51 -23.39
CA ALA A 72 -1.42 7.58 -22.89
C ALA A 72 -0.66 6.27 -23.09
N GLU A 73 -1.29 5.14 -22.86
CA GLU A 73 -0.72 3.81 -23.09
C GLU A 73 -0.41 3.60 -24.59
N TYR A 74 -1.38 3.86 -25.45
CA TYR A 74 -1.19 3.78 -26.91
C TYR A 74 -0.02 4.65 -27.39
N MET A 75 0.03 5.93 -26.96
CA MET A 75 1.09 6.85 -27.34
C MET A 75 2.44 6.42 -26.79
N SER A 76 2.49 5.90 -25.57
CA SER A 76 3.71 5.39 -24.96
C SER A 76 4.30 4.21 -25.74
N ILE A 77 3.44 3.30 -26.21
CA ILE A 77 3.86 2.15 -27.03
C ILE A 77 4.36 2.63 -28.39
N ARG A 78 3.59 3.51 -29.05
CA ARG A 78 3.91 4.02 -30.38
C ARG A 78 5.22 4.80 -30.41
N ASP A 79 5.40 5.70 -29.47
CA ASP A 79 6.52 6.66 -29.44
C ASP A 79 7.73 6.11 -28.63
N LYS A 80 7.59 4.90 -28.03
CA LYS A 80 8.60 4.25 -27.16
C LYS A 80 9.08 5.16 -26.03
N THR A 81 8.20 6.01 -25.54
CA THR A 81 8.44 6.97 -24.45
C THR A 81 7.33 6.85 -23.41
N SER A 82 7.64 7.06 -22.13
CA SER A 82 6.62 7.06 -21.09
C SER A 82 5.80 8.34 -21.15
N ILE A 83 4.54 8.24 -21.55
CA ILE A 83 3.58 9.36 -21.58
C ILE A 83 2.54 9.16 -20.50
N GLU A 84 2.39 10.15 -19.62
CA GLU A 84 1.44 10.09 -18.52
C GLU A 84 0.06 10.65 -18.96
N ALA A 85 -1.03 9.96 -18.60
CA ALA A 85 -2.40 10.41 -18.86
C ALA A 85 -2.67 11.81 -18.29
N LEU A 86 -2.12 12.13 -17.12
CA LEU A 86 -2.24 13.44 -16.48
C LEU A 86 -1.66 14.56 -17.34
N SER A 87 -0.52 14.32 -18.01
CA SER A 87 0.10 15.32 -18.89
C SER A 87 -0.78 15.63 -20.11
N LEU A 88 -1.42 14.61 -20.68
CA LEU A 88 -2.35 14.77 -21.80
C LEU A 88 -3.59 15.56 -21.39
N VAL A 89 -4.16 15.24 -20.23
CA VAL A 89 -5.32 15.98 -19.69
C VAL A 89 -4.97 17.45 -19.45
N LYS A 90 -3.81 17.74 -18.84
CA LYS A 90 -3.35 19.12 -18.60
C LYS A 90 -3.14 19.90 -19.89
N SER A 91 -2.59 19.26 -20.93
CA SER A 91 -2.44 19.87 -22.25
C SER A 91 -3.79 20.25 -22.86
N ASP A 92 -4.76 19.32 -22.83
CA ASP A 92 -6.09 19.56 -23.37
C ASP A 92 -6.86 20.61 -22.55
N ILE A 93 -6.70 20.67 -21.22
CA ILE A 93 -7.26 21.73 -20.39
C ILE A 93 -6.77 23.10 -20.85
N ALA A 94 -5.47 23.28 -21.05
CA ALA A 94 -4.88 24.55 -21.50
C ALA A 94 -5.42 24.97 -22.87
N GLU A 95 -5.59 24.02 -23.80
CA GLU A 95 -6.20 24.28 -25.11
C GLU A 95 -7.66 24.72 -24.98
N TYR A 96 -8.48 23.96 -24.24
CA TYR A 96 -9.91 24.28 -24.07
C TYR A 96 -10.14 25.56 -23.27
N GLU A 97 -9.28 25.94 -22.32
CA GLU A 97 -9.32 27.26 -21.68
C GLU A 97 -9.06 28.39 -22.65
N SER A 98 -8.07 28.22 -23.55
CA SER A 98 -7.77 29.17 -24.62
C SER A 98 -8.98 29.35 -25.56
N LEU A 99 -9.55 28.23 -26.01
CA LEU A 99 -10.77 28.26 -26.88
C LEU A 99 -11.95 28.92 -26.18
N LEU A 100 -12.16 28.63 -24.88
CA LEU A 100 -13.23 29.28 -24.12
C LEU A 100 -13.02 30.79 -23.99
N SER A 101 -11.78 31.24 -23.79
CA SER A 101 -11.43 32.64 -23.69
C SER A 101 -11.75 33.38 -25.00
N ILE A 102 -11.39 32.78 -26.15
CA ILE A 102 -11.70 33.31 -27.50
C ILE A 102 -13.20 33.36 -27.75
N ALA A 103 -13.92 32.26 -27.45
CA ALA A 103 -15.37 32.19 -27.62
C ALA A 103 -16.13 33.24 -26.81
N LYS A 104 -15.67 33.54 -25.56
CA LYS A 104 -16.25 34.60 -24.74
C LYS A 104 -15.98 36.00 -25.32
N LYS A 105 -14.75 36.27 -25.83
CA LYS A 105 -14.39 37.58 -26.40
C LYS A 105 -15.16 37.89 -27.69
N GLN A 106 -15.40 36.86 -28.50
CA GLN A 106 -16.11 37.00 -29.78
C GLN A 106 -17.64 37.09 -29.62
N LYS A 107 -18.18 37.22 -28.38
CA LYS A 107 -19.63 37.13 -28.08
C LYS A 107 -20.27 35.90 -28.76
N GLY A 108 -19.51 34.80 -28.74
CA GLY A 108 -19.85 33.54 -29.40
C GLY A 108 -21.18 32.97 -29.00
N ASN A 109 -21.69 32.06 -29.83
CA ASN A 109 -22.91 31.33 -29.55
C ASN A 109 -22.89 30.74 -28.17
N LYS A 110 -23.87 31.08 -27.32
CA LYS A 110 -24.01 30.62 -25.92
C LYS A 110 -23.89 29.08 -25.82
N SER A 111 -24.46 28.34 -26.79
CA SER A 111 -24.36 26.89 -26.85
C SER A 111 -22.90 26.40 -26.92
N ARG A 112 -22.04 27.06 -27.75
CA ARG A 112 -20.62 26.73 -27.86
C ARG A 112 -19.86 26.99 -26.57
N VAL A 113 -20.14 28.11 -25.90
CA VAL A 113 -19.54 28.44 -24.59
C VAL A 113 -19.93 27.39 -23.53
N ASP A 114 -21.20 26.98 -23.53
CA ASP A 114 -21.68 25.97 -22.57
C ASP A 114 -21.10 24.58 -22.86
N GLN A 115 -20.91 24.20 -24.12
CA GLN A 115 -20.22 22.96 -24.51
C GLN A 115 -18.74 22.96 -24.03
N LEU A 116 -18.02 24.06 -24.27
CA LEU A 116 -16.62 24.19 -23.80
C LEU A 116 -16.50 24.12 -22.29
N LYS A 117 -17.42 24.76 -21.56
CA LYS A 117 -17.47 24.67 -20.10
C LYS A 117 -17.73 23.25 -19.60
N ARG A 118 -18.67 22.51 -20.23
CA ARG A 118 -18.96 21.12 -19.89
C ARG A 118 -17.73 20.22 -20.11
N LYS A 119 -17.06 20.38 -21.27
CA LYS A 119 -15.84 19.61 -21.56
C LYS A 119 -14.73 19.92 -20.57
N LEU A 120 -14.51 21.19 -20.23
CA LEU A 120 -13.55 21.59 -19.18
C LEU A 120 -13.90 20.98 -17.83
N GLY A 121 -15.19 20.96 -17.45
CA GLY A 121 -15.63 20.31 -16.20
C GLY A 121 -15.27 18.83 -16.16
N GLN A 122 -15.44 18.10 -17.29
CA GLN A 122 -15.03 16.70 -17.41
C GLN A 122 -13.50 16.54 -17.31
N LEU A 123 -12.74 17.42 -17.95
CA LEU A 123 -11.27 17.40 -17.92
C LEU A 123 -10.73 17.71 -16.52
N TYR A 124 -11.27 18.70 -15.81
CA TYR A 124 -10.88 18.99 -14.44
C TYR A 124 -11.19 17.83 -13.47
N LYS A 125 -12.34 17.16 -13.66
CA LYS A 125 -12.66 15.96 -12.90
C LYS A 125 -11.63 14.85 -13.17
N SER A 126 -11.31 14.63 -14.45
CA SER A 126 -10.29 13.65 -14.86
C SER A 126 -8.90 14.00 -14.34
N GLN A 127 -8.52 15.29 -14.35
CA GLN A 127 -7.28 15.75 -13.77
C GLN A 127 -7.20 15.37 -12.28
N LYS A 128 -8.25 15.67 -11.51
CA LYS A 128 -8.31 15.33 -10.08
C LYS A 128 -8.23 13.82 -9.83
N GLU A 129 -8.82 13.00 -10.69
CA GLU A 129 -8.77 11.55 -10.61
C GLU A 129 -7.38 10.97 -10.96
N LEU A 130 -6.56 11.69 -11.74
CA LEU A 130 -5.22 11.30 -12.16
C LEU A 130 -4.10 11.93 -11.33
N GLU A 131 -4.38 12.99 -10.58
CA GLU A 131 -3.38 13.62 -9.72
C GLU A 131 -3.00 12.71 -8.56
N PRO A 132 -1.71 12.71 -8.16
CA PRO A 132 -1.27 11.97 -6.98
C PRO A 132 -2.07 12.37 -5.75
N GLN A 133 -2.53 11.38 -5.01
CA GLN A 133 -3.31 11.58 -3.80
C GLN A 133 -2.44 11.41 -2.56
N GLU A 134 -2.74 12.20 -1.53
CA GLU A 134 -2.12 12.03 -0.22
C GLU A 134 -2.80 10.88 0.53
N HIS A 135 -1.98 10.02 1.11
CA HIS A 135 -2.43 8.90 1.92
C HIS A 135 -1.88 8.98 3.34
N SER A 136 -2.67 8.52 4.31
CA SER A 136 -2.18 8.26 5.66
C SER A 136 -1.33 6.98 5.68
N GLU A 137 -0.53 6.80 6.73
CA GLU A 137 0.25 5.57 6.97
C GLU A 137 -0.66 4.33 6.92
N HIS A 138 -1.80 4.40 7.60
CA HIS A 138 -2.82 3.36 7.61
C HIS A 138 -3.34 3.01 6.20
N GLN A 139 -3.70 4.02 5.38
CA GLN A 139 -4.14 3.79 4.01
C GLN A 139 -3.07 3.14 3.14
N LEU A 140 -1.79 3.50 3.32
CA LEU A 140 -0.68 2.89 2.59
C LEU A 140 -0.49 1.42 2.96
N ILE A 141 -0.58 1.09 4.25
CA ILE A 141 -0.48 -0.29 4.72
C ILE A 141 -1.59 -1.15 4.11
N PHE A 142 -2.84 -0.68 4.19
CA PHE A 142 -3.99 -1.43 3.64
C PHE A 142 -3.95 -1.52 2.12
N ARG A 143 -3.57 -0.45 1.43
CA ARG A 143 -3.37 -0.47 -0.01
C ARG A 143 -2.38 -1.55 -0.42
N ASP A 144 -1.21 -1.58 0.20
CA ASP A 144 -0.15 -2.52 -0.14
C ASP A 144 -0.51 -3.96 0.25
N ALA A 145 -1.28 -4.14 1.32
CA ALA A 145 -1.73 -5.46 1.74
C ALA A 145 -2.82 -6.04 0.83
N TYR A 146 -3.84 -5.24 0.49
CA TYR A 146 -5.08 -5.76 -0.09
C TYR A 146 -5.33 -5.33 -1.54
N ASN A 147 -4.84 -4.17 -1.99
CA ASN A 147 -5.24 -3.60 -3.27
C ASN A 147 -4.22 -3.73 -4.39
N VAL A 148 -2.98 -3.98 -4.07
CA VAL A 148 -1.94 -4.13 -5.10
C VAL A 148 -2.17 -5.45 -5.83
N GLU A 149 -2.29 -5.36 -7.15
CA GLU A 149 -2.21 -6.53 -8.03
C GLU A 149 -0.77 -7.00 -8.08
N ARG A 150 -0.53 -8.16 -7.49
CA ARG A 150 0.77 -8.82 -7.56
C ARG A 150 0.85 -9.72 -8.77
N ALA A 151 2.08 -9.87 -9.29
CA ALA A 151 2.35 -10.78 -10.42
C ALA A 151 2.15 -12.27 -10.08
N VAL A 152 1.77 -12.58 -8.85
CA VAL A 152 1.51 -13.94 -8.34
C VAL A 152 0.02 -14.12 -8.05
N PRO A 153 -0.57 -15.30 -8.37
CA PRO A 153 -2.00 -15.55 -8.13
C PRO A 153 -2.36 -15.42 -6.65
N SER A 154 -3.48 -14.77 -6.37
CA SER A 154 -4.07 -14.74 -5.03
C SER A 154 -4.73 -16.10 -4.76
N LEU A 155 -4.51 -16.65 -3.56
CA LEU A 155 -5.11 -17.91 -3.11
C LEU A 155 -6.31 -17.64 -2.21
N THR A 156 -6.05 -17.15 -1.00
CA THR A 156 -7.06 -16.92 0.02
C THR A 156 -6.90 -15.55 0.66
N ASN A 157 -7.99 -15.03 1.20
CA ASN A 157 -8.01 -13.83 2.03
C ASN A 157 -8.74 -14.15 3.34
N GLY A 158 -8.18 -13.71 4.45
CA GLY A 158 -8.81 -13.82 5.75
C GLY A 158 -8.75 -12.52 6.52
N GLN A 159 -9.27 -12.54 7.73
CA GLN A 159 -9.18 -11.38 8.61
C GLN A 159 -7.71 -11.14 9.00
N GLY A 160 -7.14 -10.05 8.49
CA GLY A 160 -5.76 -9.64 8.77
C GLY A 160 -4.69 -10.37 7.97
N TYR A 161 -5.03 -11.16 6.94
CA TYR A 161 -4.03 -11.77 6.06
C TYR A 161 -4.52 -11.96 4.63
N ARG A 162 -3.56 -12.14 3.72
CA ARG A 162 -3.78 -12.49 2.32
C ARG A 162 -2.69 -13.43 1.84
N ASP A 163 -3.10 -14.48 1.11
CA ASP A 163 -2.21 -15.52 0.60
C ASP A 163 -2.04 -15.43 -0.91
N PHE A 164 -0.84 -15.77 -1.37
CA PHE A 164 -0.48 -15.79 -2.78
C PHE A 164 0.31 -17.05 -3.11
N LYS A 165 0.02 -17.63 -4.29
CA LYS A 165 0.76 -18.78 -4.77
C LYS A 165 2.11 -18.35 -5.34
N LEU A 166 3.19 -18.87 -4.79
CA LEU A 166 4.53 -18.75 -5.33
C LEU A 166 4.90 -19.96 -6.21
N PRO A 167 5.95 -19.87 -7.03
CA PRO A 167 6.52 -21.04 -7.72
C PRO A 167 6.94 -22.14 -6.73
N ASN A 168 6.94 -23.40 -7.21
CA ASN A 168 7.32 -24.59 -6.45
C ASN A 168 6.42 -24.82 -5.22
N ASP A 169 5.11 -24.62 -5.40
CA ASP A 169 4.07 -24.82 -4.39
C ASP A 169 4.30 -24.08 -3.04
N LYS A 170 5.19 -23.08 -3.05
CA LYS A 170 5.38 -22.17 -1.92
C LYS A 170 4.23 -21.16 -1.84
N VAL A 171 3.95 -20.70 -0.63
CA VAL A 171 2.88 -19.74 -0.36
C VAL A 171 3.46 -18.50 0.31
N MET A 172 3.17 -17.33 -0.23
CA MET A 172 3.42 -16.07 0.45
C MET A 172 2.17 -15.65 1.20
N ARG A 173 2.27 -15.53 2.52
CA ARG A 173 1.25 -14.92 3.38
C ARG A 173 1.67 -13.53 3.78
N LEU A 174 0.78 -12.58 3.59
CA LEU A 174 0.94 -11.22 4.04
C LEU A 174 -0.01 -10.96 5.21
N ARG A 175 0.53 -10.71 6.40
CA ARG A 175 -0.26 -10.40 7.60
C ARG A 175 -0.24 -8.92 7.88
N VAL A 176 -1.43 -8.36 8.12
CA VAL A 176 -1.63 -6.98 8.56
C VAL A 176 -1.78 -6.99 10.08
N LEU A 177 -0.87 -6.31 10.76
CA LEU A 177 -0.88 -6.18 12.22
C LEU A 177 -1.44 -4.84 12.69
N HIS A 178 -1.39 -3.83 11.82
CA HIS A 178 -1.90 -2.48 12.06
C HIS A 178 -3.44 -2.45 11.91
N PRO A 179 -4.22 -1.74 12.76
CA PRO A 179 -3.84 -0.99 13.98
C PRO A 179 -4.03 -1.80 15.29
N ASP A 180 -3.87 -3.09 15.24
CA ASP A 180 -4.18 -3.98 16.36
C ASP A 180 -3.14 -3.91 17.49
N LYS A 181 -3.50 -4.46 18.67
CA LYS A 181 -2.59 -4.60 19.83
C LYS A 181 -1.28 -5.32 19.48
N ILE A 182 -1.29 -6.13 18.43
CA ILE A 182 -0.15 -6.90 17.93
C ILE A 182 0.94 -5.98 17.36
N GLU A 183 0.59 -4.91 16.63
CA GLU A 183 1.53 -3.88 16.20
C GLU A 183 2.28 -3.28 17.40
N HIS A 184 1.57 -2.99 18.49
CA HIS A 184 2.16 -2.41 19.68
C HIS A 184 3.20 -3.34 20.37
N ILE A 185 3.11 -4.63 20.15
CA ILE A 185 4.04 -5.62 20.74
C ILE A 185 5.23 -5.86 19.82
N THR A 186 4.98 -6.08 18.52
CA THR A 186 6.03 -6.41 17.54
C THR A 186 6.75 -5.19 16.98
N GLY A 187 6.07 -4.04 16.96
CA GLY A 187 6.52 -2.83 16.29
C GLY A 187 6.41 -2.89 14.76
N ALA A 188 5.82 -3.93 14.20
CA ALA A 188 5.64 -4.11 12.76
C ALA A 188 4.19 -3.87 12.34
N ASP A 189 3.99 -3.25 11.17
CA ASP A 189 2.67 -3.08 10.55
C ASP A 189 2.29 -4.27 9.69
N LEU A 190 3.27 -4.84 8.97
CA LEU A 190 3.10 -6.01 8.11
C LEU A 190 4.14 -7.08 8.44
N ILE A 191 3.74 -8.35 8.33
CA ILE A 191 4.65 -9.49 8.26
C ILE A 191 4.41 -10.22 6.94
N TYR A 192 5.49 -10.42 6.19
CA TYR A 192 5.56 -11.33 5.06
C TYR A 192 6.05 -12.69 5.55
N GLU A 193 5.31 -13.74 5.24
CA GLU A 193 5.68 -15.13 5.51
C GLU A 193 5.79 -15.87 4.17
N ARG A 194 6.91 -16.54 3.94
CA ARG A 194 7.07 -17.45 2.79
C ARG A 194 7.09 -18.87 3.31
N HIS A 195 5.98 -19.55 3.16
CA HIS A 195 5.81 -20.95 3.54
C HIS A 195 6.33 -21.89 2.46
N SER A 196 7.06 -22.91 2.86
CA SER A 196 7.53 -24.02 2.05
C SER A 196 6.95 -25.32 2.65
N PRO A 197 5.73 -25.72 2.25
CA PRO A 197 5.05 -26.86 2.87
C PRO A 197 5.85 -28.16 2.78
N ASP A 198 6.50 -28.43 1.64
CA ASP A 198 7.30 -29.64 1.43
C ASP A 198 8.54 -29.71 2.35
N GLU A 199 9.04 -28.56 2.80
CA GLU A 199 10.22 -28.45 3.66
C GLU A 199 9.84 -28.23 5.13
N ASP A 200 8.54 -28.20 5.45
CA ASP A 200 7.98 -27.87 6.78
C ASP A 200 8.63 -26.60 7.38
N SER A 201 8.81 -25.60 6.53
CA SER A 201 9.56 -24.39 6.87
C SER A 201 8.89 -23.09 6.43
N VAL A 202 9.28 -21.99 7.10
CA VAL A 202 8.80 -20.65 6.80
C VAL A 202 9.89 -19.61 6.99
N ALA A 203 10.04 -18.71 6.04
CA ALA A 203 10.86 -17.52 6.18
C ALA A 203 9.98 -16.29 6.39
N ILE A 204 10.38 -15.36 7.27
CA ILE A 204 9.60 -14.18 7.62
C ILE A 204 10.36 -12.87 7.43
N VAL A 205 9.60 -11.81 7.13
CA VAL A 205 10.06 -10.42 7.15
C VAL A 205 9.00 -9.55 7.81
N ALA A 206 9.40 -8.72 8.76
CA ALA A 206 8.56 -7.70 9.35
C ALA A 206 8.89 -6.32 8.79
N VAL A 207 7.86 -5.54 8.50
CA VAL A 207 7.97 -4.20 7.90
C VAL A 207 7.20 -3.19 8.74
N GLN A 208 7.86 -2.10 9.09
CA GLN A 208 7.28 -0.93 9.75
C GLN A 208 7.21 0.23 8.77
N TYR A 209 6.02 0.73 8.50
CA TYR A 209 5.79 1.91 7.64
C TYR A 209 6.04 3.19 8.39
N LYS A 210 6.59 4.18 7.71
CA LYS A 210 6.64 5.57 8.16
C LYS A 210 6.52 6.51 6.98
N ILE A 211 5.63 7.47 7.06
CA ILE A 211 5.55 8.53 6.06
C ILE A 211 6.73 9.47 6.26
N TRP A 212 7.48 9.72 5.21
CA TRP A 212 8.49 10.76 5.19
C TRP A 212 8.02 12.00 4.44
N GLU A 213 8.54 13.15 4.84
CA GLU A 213 8.25 14.41 4.18
C GLU A 213 9.44 14.86 3.33
N LYS A 214 9.21 15.13 2.06
CA LYS A 214 10.26 15.53 1.11
C LYS A 214 11.47 14.58 1.14
N ARG A 215 11.21 13.27 1.25
CA ARG A 215 12.21 12.20 1.36
C ARG A 215 13.14 12.32 2.57
N LYS A 216 12.61 12.85 3.68
CA LYS A 216 13.28 12.96 4.97
C LYS A 216 12.40 12.39 6.08
N LEU A 217 12.95 11.54 6.92
CA LEU A 217 12.29 10.95 8.07
C LEU A 217 13.07 11.32 9.33
N TYR A 218 12.45 12.09 10.22
CA TYR A 218 13.04 12.45 11.51
C TYR A 218 12.94 11.31 12.50
N LEU A 219 14.06 10.99 13.16
CA LEU A 219 14.15 9.90 14.13
C LEU A 219 13.85 10.33 15.58
N SER A 220 13.43 11.55 15.79
CA SER A 220 13.13 12.10 17.14
C SER A 220 11.80 11.62 17.74
N ASP A 221 10.99 10.89 16.98
CA ASP A 221 9.73 10.32 17.46
C ASP A 221 10.01 9.11 18.37
N GLU A 222 9.70 9.25 19.67
CA GLU A 222 9.88 8.21 20.68
C GLU A 222 9.09 6.93 20.34
N ARG A 223 7.88 7.08 19.78
CA ARG A 223 7.06 5.94 19.37
C ARG A 223 7.75 5.14 18.26
N MET A 224 8.32 5.81 17.28
CA MET A 224 9.06 5.14 16.21
C MET A 224 10.31 4.42 16.74
N GLN A 225 11.04 5.05 17.68
CA GLN A 225 12.21 4.43 18.32
C GLN A 225 11.81 3.16 19.10
N ASP A 226 10.69 3.21 19.81
CA ASP A 226 10.12 2.07 20.52
C ASP A 226 9.74 0.95 19.55
N GLN A 227 9.06 1.25 18.44
CA GLN A 227 8.72 0.30 17.40
C GLN A 227 9.96 -0.38 16.79
N ILE A 228 10.99 0.39 16.44
CA ILE A 228 12.28 -0.14 15.95
C ILE A 228 12.93 -1.05 16.97
N SER A 229 12.92 -0.66 18.26
CA SER A 229 13.47 -1.47 19.34
C SER A 229 12.74 -2.79 19.52
N LYS A 230 11.40 -2.78 19.43
CA LYS A 230 10.56 -3.98 19.48
C LYS A 230 10.86 -4.91 18.31
N MET A 231 10.95 -4.41 17.09
CA MET A 231 11.30 -5.21 15.91
C MET A 231 12.70 -5.84 16.05
N ARG A 232 13.68 -5.10 16.60
CA ARG A 232 15.00 -5.66 16.91
C ARG A 232 14.92 -6.81 17.91
N SER A 233 14.10 -6.66 18.93
CA SER A 233 13.90 -7.69 19.96
C SER A 233 13.15 -8.89 19.42
N PHE A 234 12.14 -8.65 18.58
CA PHE A 234 11.30 -9.68 17.97
C PHE A 234 12.09 -10.55 16.98
N LEU A 235 12.97 -9.97 16.16
CA LEU A 235 13.63 -10.67 15.08
C LEU A 235 15.16 -10.71 15.21
N CYS A 236 15.81 -9.56 15.31
CA CYS A 236 17.27 -9.50 15.20
C CYS A 236 17.98 -10.14 16.38
N LYS A 237 17.52 -9.90 17.61
CA LYS A 237 18.12 -10.47 18.84
C LYS A 237 17.91 -11.98 18.99
N LYS A 238 16.92 -12.54 18.30
CA LYS A 238 16.64 -13.99 18.28
C LYS A 238 17.52 -14.76 17.30
N GLY A 239 18.44 -14.10 16.61
CA GLY A 239 19.29 -14.75 15.60
C GLY A 239 18.56 -15.21 14.36
N ILE A 240 17.33 -14.75 14.16
CA ILE A 240 16.47 -15.15 13.03
C ILE A 240 17.00 -14.61 11.70
N CYS A 241 17.72 -13.47 11.75
CA CYS A 241 18.35 -12.88 10.56
C CYS A 241 19.59 -13.65 10.10
N SER A 242 20.22 -14.45 10.95
CA SER A 242 21.40 -15.22 10.55
C SER A 242 20.99 -16.39 9.67
N SER A 243 21.38 -16.37 8.43
CA SER A 243 21.39 -17.59 7.63
C SER A 243 22.51 -18.49 8.16
N SER A 244 22.19 -19.73 8.51
CA SER A 244 23.20 -20.79 8.46
C SER A 244 23.65 -20.81 7.00
N SER A 245 24.89 -20.41 6.74
CA SER A 245 25.47 -20.46 5.41
C SER A 245 25.60 -21.92 4.99
N GLU A 246 24.57 -22.48 4.41
CA GLU A 246 24.75 -23.61 3.52
C GLU A 246 25.47 -23.04 2.30
N GLU A 247 26.60 -23.63 1.97
CA GLU A 247 27.65 -23.11 1.09
C GLU A 247 27.21 -22.78 -0.35
N ASN A 248 25.94 -22.97 -0.71
CA ASN A 248 25.45 -22.87 -2.07
C ASN A 248 24.33 -21.82 -2.30
N GLU A 249 23.87 -21.08 -1.30
CA GLU A 249 22.82 -20.09 -1.50
C GLU A 249 23.32 -18.65 -1.43
N TYR A 250 23.24 -17.93 -2.56
CA TYR A 250 23.44 -16.49 -2.54
C TYR A 250 22.24 -15.81 -1.90
N ARG A 251 22.45 -15.20 -0.73
CA ARG A 251 21.47 -14.38 -0.01
C ARG A 251 22.09 -13.05 0.37
N PHE A 252 21.25 -12.03 0.44
CA PHE A 252 21.67 -10.74 1.01
C PHE A 252 21.89 -10.92 2.53
N PRO A 253 22.99 -10.42 3.08
CA PRO A 253 23.21 -10.46 4.51
C PRO A 253 22.20 -9.57 5.20
N CYS A 254 21.65 -10.05 6.27
CA CYS A 254 20.66 -9.40 7.12
C CYS A 254 19.27 -9.32 6.49
N CYS A 255 18.29 -9.36 7.32
CA CYS A 255 17.06 -8.62 7.16
C CYS A 255 15.81 -9.44 7.13
N SER A 256 15.42 -9.75 8.35
CA SER A 256 14.05 -10.09 8.68
C SER A 256 13.23 -8.88 9.18
N ALA A 257 13.85 -7.68 9.30
CA ALA A 257 13.19 -6.49 9.81
C ALA A 257 13.58 -5.23 9.02
N PHE A 258 12.58 -4.52 8.50
CA PHE A 258 12.75 -3.32 7.68
C PHE A 258 11.93 -2.15 8.20
N LEU A 259 12.54 -0.97 8.25
CA LEU A 259 11.85 0.30 8.28
C LEU A 259 11.53 0.70 6.84
N ARG A 260 10.30 1.13 6.59
CA ARG A 260 9.84 1.53 5.27
C ARG A 260 9.42 2.98 5.22
N PRO A 261 10.36 3.92 5.01
CA PRO A 261 10.01 5.30 4.65
C PRO A 261 9.24 5.32 3.33
N THR A 262 8.03 5.85 3.35
CA THR A 262 7.08 5.78 2.24
C THR A 262 6.62 7.18 1.86
N ASP A 263 6.51 7.45 0.56
CA ASP A 263 6.01 8.73 0.05
C ASP A 263 4.52 8.88 0.40
N LYS A 264 4.15 10.05 0.93
CA LYS A 264 2.76 10.40 1.23
C LYS A 264 1.89 10.48 -0.02
N LEU A 265 2.49 11.01 -1.11
CA LEU A 265 1.85 11.14 -2.41
C LEU A 265 2.04 9.87 -3.23
N GLN A 266 0.93 9.23 -3.58
CA GLN A 266 0.92 8.03 -4.41
C GLN A 266 0.18 8.28 -5.72
N LYS A 267 0.68 7.72 -6.82
CA LYS A 267 -0.01 7.78 -8.12
C LYS A 267 -1.22 6.84 -8.10
N PRO A 268 -2.41 7.29 -8.58
CA PRO A 268 -3.61 6.44 -8.63
C PRO A 268 -3.44 5.19 -9.49
N ASP A 269 -2.60 5.26 -10.52
CA ASP A 269 -2.38 4.17 -11.49
C ASP A 269 -1.19 3.26 -11.13
N GLN A 270 -0.67 3.36 -9.93
CA GLN A 270 0.47 2.57 -9.51
C GLN A 270 0.07 1.10 -9.35
N LYS A 271 0.71 0.22 -10.15
CA LYS A 271 0.46 -1.23 -10.16
C LYS A 271 1.22 -1.97 -9.07
N PHE A 272 2.24 -1.34 -8.48
CA PHE A 272 3.09 -1.92 -7.44
C PHE A 272 2.73 -1.38 -6.06
N ILE A 273 3.30 -2.00 -5.02
CA ILE A 273 3.20 -1.46 -3.66
C ILE A 273 3.67 -0.01 -3.63
N SER A 274 3.22 0.76 -2.65
CA SER A 274 3.46 2.20 -2.52
C SER A 274 4.91 2.58 -2.73
N THR A 275 5.17 3.75 -3.32
CA THR A 275 6.53 4.25 -3.49
C THR A 275 7.19 4.49 -2.14
N GLY A 276 8.35 3.89 -1.93
CA GLY A 276 9.12 3.98 -0.68
C GLY A 276 10.33 3.08 -0.73
N GLU A 277 11.09 3.10 0.36
CA GLU A 277 12.34 2.36 0.50
C GLU A 277 12.23 1.34 1.63
N HIS A 278 12.85 0.19 1.48
CA HIS A 278 12.96 -0.81 2.54
C HIS A 278 14.37 -0.79 3.11
N LEU A 279 14.55 -0.11 4.24
CA LEU A 279 15.82 0.02 4.93
C LEU A 279 15.93 -1.04 6.03
N PRO A 280 16.94 -1.93 5.98
CA PRO A 280 17.18 -2.88 7.06
C PRO A 280 17.37 -2.17 8.40
N ILE A 281 16.67 -2.61 9.45
CA ILE A 281 16.72 -1.96 10.76
C ILE A 281 18.14 -1.94 11.33
N CYS A 282 18.94 -3.00 11.10
CA CYS A 282 20.32 -3.08 11.55
C CYS A 282 21.26 -2.07 10.83
N LYS A 283 20.82 -1.48 9.72
CA LYS A 283 21.59 -0.49 8.95
C LYS A 283 21.20 0.96 9.23
N ILE A 284 20.13 1.21 9.99
CA ILE A 284 19.63 2.56 10.27
C ILE A 284 20.76 3.47 10.82
N SER A 285 21.56 2.98 11.79
CA SER A 285 22.61 3.77 12.41
C SER A 285 23.71 4.25 11.45
N GLN A 286 23.91 3.56 10.33
CA GLN A 286 24.89 3.92 9.30
C GLN A 286 24.36 5.00 8.35
N CYS A 287 23.06 5.26 8.35
CA CYS A 287 22.38 6.16 7.43
C CYS A 287 21.92 7.47 8.10
N ILE A 288 22.18 7.62 9.39
CA ILE A 288 21.75 8.81 10.13
C ILE A 288 22.56 10.02 9.71
N SER A 289 21.88 11.12 9.40
CA SER A 289 22.44 12.45 9.24
C SER A 289 21.86 13.42 10.27
N LYS A 290 22.52 14.56 10.46
CA LYS A 290 22.04 15.63 11.35
C LYS A 290 21.29 16.67 10.54
N GLY A 291 20.07 16.95 10.94
CA GLY A 291 19.29 18.07 10.40
C GLY A 291 19.80 19.43 10.85
N ALA A 292 19.26 20.50 10.27
CA ALA A 292 19.65 21.88 10.53
C ALA A 292 19.57 22.29 12.02
N ARG A 293 18.76 21.60 12.83
CA ARG A 293 18.60 21.84 14.28
C ARG A 293 19.25 20.73 15.13
N GLY A 294 20.13 19.93 14.54
CA GLY A 294 20.83 18.83 15.23
C GLY A 294 20.01 17.55 15.43
N ALA A 295 18.77 17.51 15.00
CA ALA A 295 17.93 16.29 15.08
C ALA A 295 18.44 15.19 14.13
N ASP A 296 18.39 13.96 14.58
CA ASP A 296 18.71 12.79 13.76
C ASP A 296 17.62 12.57 12.72
N LEU A 297 18.04 12.31 11.48
CA LEU A 297 17.13 12.03 10.38
C LEU A 297 17.72 11.04 9.37
N LEU A 298 16.85 10.36 8.65
CA LEU A 298 17.17 9.60 7.45
C LEU A 298 16.79 10.42 6.21
N GLU A 299 17.71 10.54 5.27
CA GLU A 299 17.46 11.17 3.97
C GLU A 299 17.63 10.15 2.85
N TYR A 300 16.83 10.27 1.79
CA TYR A 300 16.88 9.35 0.65
C TYR A 300 18.31 9.15 0.12
N ASN A 301 19.08 10.23 -0.02
CA ASN A 301 20.44 10.15 -0.53
C ASN A 301 21.38 9.28 0.31
N ASN A 302 21.11 9.15 1.61
CA ASN A 302 21.92 8.35 2.54
C ASN A 302 21.44 6.90 2.64
N ILE A 303 20.20 6.62 2.24
CA ILE A 303 19.64 5.27 2.34
C ILE A 303 19.57 4.53 1.00
N LYS A 304 19.52 5.24 -0.12
CA LYS A 304 19.27 4.67 -1.47
C LYS A 304 20.20 3.54 -1.87
N ASP A 305 21.45 3.58 -1.41
CA ASP A 305 22.47 2.57 -1.75
C ASP A 305 22.45 1.37 -0.79
N ILE A 306 21.68 1.46 0.29
CA ILE A 306 21.57 0.44 1.35
C ILE A 306 20.15 -0.15 1.43
N SER A 307 19.15 0.59 0.97
CA SER A 307 17.75 0.18 0.94
C SER A 307 17.42 -0.61 -0.32
N LEU A 308 16.28 -1.27 -0.29
CA LEU A 308 15.68 -1.91 -1.45
C LEU A 308 14.45 -1.11 -1.88
N SER A 309 14.29 -0.88 -3.17
CA SER A 309 13.02 -0.35 -3.70
C SER A 309 11.87 -1.32 -3.43
N SER A 310 10.65 -0.82 -3.48
CA SER A 310 9.46 -1.63 -3.23
C SER A 310 9.36 -2.86 -4.15
N GLU A 311 9.71 -2.69 -5.43
CA GLU A 311 9.69 -3.77 -6.43
C GLU A 311 10.76 -4.82 -6.14
N MET A 312 11.98 -4.38 -5.82
CA MET A 312 13.10 -5.27 -5.51
C MET A 312 12.85 -6.06 -4.23
N PHE A 313 12.24 -5.45 -3.22
CA PHE A 313 11.98 -6.08 -1.94
C PHE A 313 11.08 -7.32 -2.09
N GLU A 314 9.89 -7.20 -2.67
CA GLU A 314 9.00 -8.34 -2.83
C GLU A 314 9.60 -9.41 -3.76
N PHE A 315 10.25 -9.00 -4.85
CA PHE A 315 10.91 -9.95 -5.75
C PHE A 315 11.97 -10.78 -5.03
N LEU A 316 12.86 -10.14 -4.27
CA LEU A 316 13.93 -10.82 -3.54
C LEU A 316 13.39 -11.70 -2.42
N PHE A 317 12.33 -11.26 -1.72
CA PHE A 317 11.68 -12.07 -0.70
C PHE A 317 11.05 -13.33 -1.31
N ASN A 318 10.31 -13.20 -2.39
CA ASN A 318 9.67 -14.32 -3.08
C ASN A 318 10.70 -15.32 -3.63
N LYS A 319 11.90 -14.85 -3.97
CA LYS A 319 13.03 -15.70 -4.41
C LYS A 319 13.88 -16.24 -3.27
N GLY A 320 13.56 -15.95 -2.01
CA GLY A 320 14.33 -16.40 -0.86
C GLY A 320 15.67 -15.71 -0.67
N LYS A 321 15.87 -14.54 -1.29
CA LYS A 321 17.15 -13.82 -1.23
C LYS A 321 17.27 -12.87 -0.05
N ILE A 322 16.14 -12.53 0.57
CA ILE A 322 16.05 -11.77 1.83
C ILE A 322 15.04 -12.45 2.75
N GLY A 323 15.03 -12.05 4.01
CA GLY A 323 14.16 -12.57 5.05
C GLY A 323 14.94 -13.29 6.15
N SER A 324 14.23 -13.91 7.07
CA SER A 324 14.84 -14.77 8.09
C SER A 324 15.51 -16.00 7.44
N ARG A 325 16.32 -16.72 8.22
CA ARG A 325 16.57 -18.13 7.90
C ARG A 325 15.24 -18.87 7.83
N ASP A 326 15.22 -20.02 7.25
CA ASP A 326 14.07 -20.90 7.31
C ASP A 326 13.86 -21.36 8.75
N LEU A 327 12.64 -21.15 9.25
CA LEU A 327 12.18 -21.53 10.58
C LEU A 327 11.27 -22.75 10.44
N SER A 328 11.35 -23.70 11.34
CA SER A 328 10.30 -24.72 11.47
C SER A 328 8.99 -24.07 11.95
N TYR A 329 7.87 -24.67 11.68
CA TYR A 329 6.57 -24.17 12.19
C TYR A 329 6.52 -24.14 13.73
N LYS A 330 7.28 -25.03 14.38
CA LYS A 330 7.43 -24.99 15.84
C LYS A 330 8.15 -23.72 16.31
N GLU A 331 9.26 -23.35 15.67
CA GLU A 331 9.99 -22.11 15.97
C GLU A 331 9.14 -20.88 15.69
N LEU A 332 8.37 -20.87 14.58
CA LEU A 332 7.44 -19.79 14.27
C LEU A 332 6.37 -19.65 15.36
N LYS A 333 5.81 -20.77 15.82
CA LYS A 333 4.83 -20.80 16.91
C LYS A 333 5.40 -20.26 18.20
N GLU A 334 6.59 -20.69 18.58
CA GLU A 334 7.29 -20.21 19.77
C GLU A 334 7.55 -18.70 19.68
N LEU A 335 8.04 -18.22 18.52
CA LEU A 335 8.27 -16.82 18.26
C LEU A 335 6.99 -15.98 18.40
N TYR A 336 5.90 -16.44 17.79
CA TYR A 336 4.63 -15.73 17.85
C TYR A 336 3.96 -15.81 19.22
N SER A 337 4.08 -16.94 19.93
CA SER A 337 3.54 -17.09 21.30
C SER A 337 4.19 -16.12 22.29
N GLU A 338 5.49 -15.89 22.15
CA GLU A 338 6.23 -14.95 23.01
C GLU A 338 5.76 -13.50 22.81
N PHE A 339 5.38 -13.13 21.59
CA PHE A 339 5.06 -11.74 21.25
C PHE A 339 3.56 -11.48 21.07
N LEU A 340 2.77 -12.49 20.69
CA LEU A 340 1.35 -12.32 20.38
C LEU A 340 0.41 -12.91 21.45
N GLY A 341 0.95 -13.66 22.40
CA GLY A 341 0.19 -14.45 23.35
C GLY A 341 -0.36 -15.75 22.73
N GLU A 342 -0.60 -16.78 23.57
CA GLU A 342 -0.95 -18.13 23.09
C GLU A 342 -2.20 -18.19 22.19
N ALA A 343 -3.25 -17.42 22.50
CA ALA A 343 -4.50 -17.46 21.73
C ALA A 343 -4.36 -16.86 20.31
N ALA A 344 -3.51 -15.86 20.15
CA ALA A 344 -3.21 -15.27 18.84
C ALA A 344 -2.22 -16.15 18.05
N ALA A 345 -1.24 -16.74 18.73
CA ALA A 345 -0.29 -17.66 18.14
C ALA A 345 -0.96 -18.94 17.61
N GLN A 346 -1.94 -19.49 18.33
CA GLN A 346 -2.71 -20.64 17.86
C GLN A 346 -3.47 -20.34 16.56
N ARG A 347 -4.10 -19.16 16.44
CA ARG A 347 -4.77 -18.76 15.18
C ARG A 347 -3.79 -18.57 14.03
N VAL A 348 -2.54 -18.19 14.31
CA VAL A 348 -1.51 -17.96 13.30
C VAL A 348 -0.97 -19.30 12.76
N VAL A 349 -0.82 -20.31 13.59
CA VAL A 349 -0.16 -21.58 13.25
C VAL A 349 -1.15 -22.65 12.77
N VAL A 350 -2.40 -22.66 13.23
CA VAL A 350 -3.41 -23.64 12.75
C VAL A 350 -3.60 -23.56 11.25
N TYR A 351 -3.52 -22.36 10.66
CA TYR A 351 -3.61 -22.20 9.20
C TYR A 351 -2.35 -22.64 8.44
N ALA A 352 -1.19 -22.74 9.08
CA ALA A 352 0.03 -23.25 8.42
C ALA A 352 0.04 -24.79 8.30
N GLN A 353 -0.82 -25.48 9.04
CA GLN A 353 -0.96 -26.96 9.00
C GLN A 353 -2.07 -27.44 8.05
N GLU A 354 -2.87 -26.52 7.47
CA GLU A 354 -3.96 -26.85 6.53
C GLU A 354 -3.58 -26.69 5.05
N PHE A 355 -2.30 -26.45 4.73
CA PHE A 355 -1.81 -26.41 3.34
C PHE A 355 -1.18 -27.72 2.91
#